data_3f781127bbf9b4ebab56d896316cd6c7
#
_entry.id   3f781127bbf9b4ebab56d896316cd6c7
#
_cell.length_a   1.000
_cell.length_b   1.000
_cell.length_c   1.000
_cell.angle_alpha   90.00
_cell.angle_beta   90.00
_cell.angle_gamma   90.00
#
_symmetry.space_group_name_H-M   'P 1'
#
loop_
_entity.id
_entity.type
_entity.pdbx_description
1 polymer ?
#
loop_
_entity_poly.entity_id
_entity_poly.type
_entity_poly.pdbx_seq_one_letter_code
_entity_poly.pdbx_strand_id
1 'polypeptide(L)'
;MNFSTENIALITSFLTALIAICQAIFSIKSFYKDRLDKIVILRYEKLYDFYQSYLEEFSKLDIHNPSETVIYSRKQYDAIKFLLDEEFRIDDPYNELTKLIIEYIKNRDSVIEDSDEYEEFRQELNKKCIEFDNLFKKSLQKQLSKLYNKLN
;
A
#
# COMPACT_ATOMS: atom_id res chain seq x y z
N MET A 1 66.67 3.28 6.31
CA MET A 1 65.95 2.24 5.57
C MET A 1 65.84 2.74 4.13
N ASN A 2 66.63 2.21 3.21
CA ASN A 2 66.50 2.54 1.80
C ASN A 2 65.42 1.61 1.20
N PHE A 3 64.25 2.15 0.96
CA PHE A 3 63.25 1.44 0.16
C PHE A 3 63.73 1.37 -1.28
N SER A 4 63.83 0.17 -1.84
CA SER A 4 64.11 0.01 -3.24
C SER A 4 62.98 0.60 -4.08
N THR A 5 63.25 1.14 -5.26
CA THR A 5 62.21 1.66 -6.18
C THR A 5 61.12 0.65 -6.48
N GLU A 6 61.43 -0.65 -6.47
CA GLU A 6 60.50 -1.75 -6.65
C GLU A 6 59.50 -1.86 -5.49
N ASN A 7 59.92 -1.70 -4.23
CA ASN A 7 59.04 -1.72 -3.06
C ASN A 7 58.08 -0.53 -3.06
N ILE A 8 58.54 0.65 -3.49
CA ILE A 8 57.68 1.84 -3.61
C ILE A 8 56.63 1.62 -4.69
N ALA A 9 56.98 1.04 -5.85
CA ALA A 9 56.04 0.74 -6.93
C ALA A 9 54.96 -0.29 -6.51
N LEU A 10 55.36 -1.32 -5.77
CA LEU A 10 54.43 -2.33 -5.23
C LEU A 10 53.44 -1.73 -4.22
N ILE A 11 53.93 -0.91 -3.30
CA ILE A 11 53.08 -0.21 -2.30
C ILE A 11 52.08 0.72 -3.00
N THR A 12 52.57 1.48 -4.00
CA THR A 12 51.70 2.40 -4.75
C THR A 12 50.62 1.66 -5.53
N SER A 13 50.98 0.54 -6.19
CA SER A 13 50.00 -0.30 -6.91
C SER A 13 48.97 -0.90 -5.98
N PHE A 14 49.41 -1.37 -4.82
CA PHE A 14 48.47 -1.93 -3.82
C PHE A 14 47.50 -0.87 -3.28
N LEU A 15 48.01 0.34 -2.95
CA LEU A 15 47.14 1.44 -2.49
C LEU A 15 46.17 1.88 -3.58
N THR A 16 46.59 1.94 -4.83
CA THR A 16 45.72 2.29 -5.96
C THR A 16 44.63 1.26 -6.16
N ALA A 17 44.94 -0.03 -6.06
CA ALA A 17 43.96 -1.11 -6.12
C ALA A 17 42.95 -1.03 -4.97
N LEU A 18 43.40 -0.75 -3.75
CA LEU A 18 42.57 -0.61 -2.58
C LEU A 18 41.58 0.57 -2.71
N ILE A 19 42.07 1.72 -3.20
CA ILE A 19 41.21 2.89 -3.48
C ILE A 19 40.16 2.55 -4.54
N ALA A 20 40.53 1.86 -5.61
CA ALA A 20 39.62 1.47 -6.67
C ALA A 20 38.51 0.53 -6.14
N ILE A 21 38.84 -0.43 -5.28
CA ILE A 21 37.88 -1.31 -4.63
C ILE A 21 36.94 -0.52 -3.74
N CYS A 22 37.45 0.39 -2.92
CA CYS A 22 36.61 1.25 -2.07
C CYS A 22 35.65 2.12 -2.88
N GLN A 23 36.12 2.70 -3.98
CA GLN A 23 35.28 3.48 -4.90
C GLN A 23 34.19 2.63 -5.56
N ALA A 24 34.51 1.40 -5.98
CA ALA A 24 33.53 0.48 -6.56
C ALA A 24 32.44 0.11 -5.54
N ILE A 25 32.83 -0.23 -4.30
CA ILE A 25 31.87 -0.54 -3.23
C ILE A 25 30.96 0.66 -2.93
N PHE A 26 31.53 1.85 -2.84
CA PHE A 26 30.77 3.08 -2.60
C PHE A 26 29.80 3.38 -3.74
N SER A 27 30.24 3.26 -4.99
CA SER A 27 29.39 3.46 -6.18
C SER A 27 28.22 2.46 -6.23
N ILE A 28 28.50 1.19 -5.94
CA ILE A 28 27.46 0.15 -5.88
C ILE A 28 26.44 0.48 -4.79
N LYS A 29 26.90 0.84 -3.58
CA LYS A 29 26.02 1.19 -2.46
C LYS A 29 25.15 2.42 -2.76
N SER A 30 25.74 3.46 -3.36
CA SER A 30 25.02 4.66 -3.79
C SER A 30 23.96 4.34 -4.84
N PHE A 31 24.31 3.53 -5.85
CA PHE A 31 23.38 3.11 -6.89
C PHE A 31 22.16 2.33 -6.33
N TYR A 32 22.40 1.40 -5.39
CA TYR A 32 21.32 0.67 -4.74
C TYR A 32 20.43 1.59 -3.90
N LYS A 33 21.01 2.54 -3.17
CA LYS A 33 20.25 3.53 -2.41
C LYS A 33 19.37 4.37 -3.33
N ASP A 34 19.91 4.96 -4.39
CA ASP A 34 19.16 5.78 -5.34
C ASP A 34 18.00 5.01 -6.00
N ARG A 35 18.21 3.71 -6.25
CA ARG A 35 17.17 2.86 -6.81
C ARG A 35 16.04 2.57 -5.83
N LEU A 36 16.38 2.33 -4.56
CA LEU A 36 15.40 2.13 -3.49
C LEU A 36 14.59 3.41 -3.26
N ASP A 37 15.24 4.57 -3.22
CA ASP A 37 14.57 5.86 -3.04
C ASP A 37 13.59 6.14 -4.18
N LYS A 38 13.97 5.86 -5.44
CA LYS A 38 13.07 5.97 -6.59
C LYS A 38 11.85 5.04 -6.49
N ILE A 39 12.03 3.81 -6.01
CA ILE A 39 10.91 2.87 -5.80
C ILE A 39 9.97 3.39 -4.72
N VAL A 40 10.50 3.94 -3.63
CA VAL A 40 9.71 4.51 -2.54
C VAL A 40 8.91 5.72 -3.03
N ILE A 41 9.54 6.62 -3.81
CA ILE A 41 8.90 7.79 -4.41
C ILE A 41 7.74 7.36 -5.31
N LEU A 42 7.99 6.46 -6.27
CA LEU A 42 6.97 5.98 -7.19
C LEU A 42 5.78 5.32 -6.47
N ARG A 43 6.08 4.58 -5.41
CA ARG A 43 5.03 3.93 -4.60
C ARG A 43 4.21 4.97 -3.84
N TYR A 44 4.87 5.99 -3.28
CA TYR A 44 4.21 7.10 -2.60
C TYR A 44 3.28 7.87 -3.55
N GLU A 45 3.78 8.28 -4.72
CA GLU A 45 3.01 9.00 -5.73
C GLU A 45 1.77 8.22 -6.15
N LYS A 46 1.92 6.94 -6.51
CA LYS A 46 0.79 6.09 -6.90
C LYS A 46 -0.26 5.93 -5.80
N LEU A 47 0.17 5.76 -4.54
CA LEU A 47 -0.75 5.63 -3.42
C LEU A 47 -1.42 6.97 -3.08
N TYR A 48 -0.69 8.08 -3.22
CA TYR A 48 -1.23 9.41 -2.99
C TYR A 48 -2.30 9.78 -4.03
N ASP A 49 -2.00 9.60 -5.31
CA ASP A 49 -2.94 9.84 -6.40
C ASP A 49 -4.19 8.97 -6.26
N PHE A 50 -3.98 7.69 -5.93
CA PHE A 50 -5.08 6.78 -5.63
C PHE A 50 -5.93 7.28 -4.47
N TYR A 51 -5.32 7.70 -3.36
CA TYR A 51 -6.03 8.17 -2.17
C TYR A 51 -6.87 9.41 -2.47
N GLN A 52 -6.35 10.36 -3.22
CA GLN A 52 -7.09 11.55 -3.66
C GLN A 52 -8.29 11.19 -4.54
N SER A 53 -8.07 10.34 -5.55
CA SER A 53 -9.13 9.86 -6.43
C SER A 53 -10.20 9.07 -5.66
N TYR A 54 -9.79 8.24 -4.71
CA TYR A 54 -10.69 7.48 -3.86
C TYR A 54 -11.60 8.38 -3.03
N LEU A 55 -11.05 9.42 -2.39
CA LEU A 55 -11.84 10.37 -1.61
C LEU A 55 -12.84 11.14 -2.46
N GLU A 56 -12.42 11.57 -3.66
CA GLU A 56 -13.28 12.30 -4.59
C GLU A 56 -14.44 11.44 -5.09
N GLU A 57 -14.14 10.23 -5.55
CA GLU A 57 -15.14 9.29 -6.06
C GLU A 57 -16.08 8.81 -4.96
N PHE A 58 -15.54 8.49 -3.77
CA PHE A 58 -16.34 8.06 -2.64
C PHE A 58 -17.34 9.12 -2.19
N SER A 59 -16.98 10.40 -2.29
CA SER A 59 -17.88 11.51 -1.93
C SER A 59 -19.09 11.65 -2.89
N LYS A 60 -19.02 11.06 -4.09
CA LYS A 60 -20.09 11.08 -5.10
C LYS A 60 -21.05 9.89 -4.97
N LEU A 61 -20.69 8.87 -4.18
CA LEU A 61 -21.53 7.68 -4.00
C LEU A 61 -22.74 8.00 -3.12
N ASP A 62 -23.86 7.38 -3.47
CA ASP A 62 -25.04 7.44 -2.62
C ASP A 62 -24.85 6.53 -1.40
N ILE A 63 -24.61 7.15 -0.24
CA ILE A 63 -24.41 6.46 1.05
C ILE A 63 -25.67 5.63 1.44
N HIS A 64 -26.84 5.98 0.90
CA HIS A 64 -28.08 5.24 1.14
C HIS A 64 -28.19 3.96 0.29
N ASN A 65 -27.31 3.78 -0.68
CA ASN A 65 -27.21 2.54 -1.46
C ASN A 65 -25.97 1.72 -1.01
N PRO A 66 -26.08 0.89 0.03
CA PRO A 66 -24.96 0.15 0.59
C PRO A 66 -24.30 -0.79 -0.42
N SER A 67 -25.05 -1.32 -1.38
CA SER A 67 -24.51 -2.23 -2.39
C SER A 67 -23.50 -1.56 -3.32
N GLU A 68 -23.74 -0.33 -3.75
CA GLU A 68 -22.81 0.41 -4.60
C GLU A 68 -21.53 0.81 -3.84
N THR A 69 -21.69 1.33 -2.64
CA THR A 69 -20.58 1.74 -1.78
C THR A 69 -19.66 0.58 -1.47
N VAL A 70 -20.21 -0.58 -1.17
CA VAL A 70 -19.46 -1.81 -0.86
C VAL A 70 -18.70 -2.32 -2.07
N ILE A 71 -19.38 -2.44 -3.20
CA ILE A 71 -18.76 -2.94 -4.44
C ILE A 71 -17.60 -2.00 -4.83
N TYR A 72 -17.80 -0.70 -4.70
CA TYR A 72 -16.78 0.29 -4.97
C TYR A 72 -15.57 0.14 -4.03
N SER A 73 -15.76 0.21 -2.73
CA SER A 73 -14.67 0.13 -1.74
C SER A 73 -13.88 -1.19 -1.85
N ARG A 74 -14.57 -2.30 -2.09
CA ARG A 74 -13.96 -3.61 -2.30
C ARG A 74 -13.08 -3.62 -3.56
N LYS A 75 -13.61 -3.13 -4.68
CA LYS A 75 -12.88 -3.04 -5.94
C LYS A 75 -11.63 -2.16 -5.81
N GLN A 76 -11.74 -1.07 -5.07
CA GLN A 76 -10.61 -0.16 -4.83
C GLN A 76 -9.55 -0.82 -3.94
N TYR A 77 -9.95 -1.53 -2.89
CA TYR A 77 -9.00 -2.27 -2.05
C TYR A 77 -8.26 -3.35 -2.84
N ASP A 78 -8.95 -4.14 -3.64
CA ASP A 78 -8.35 -5.17 -4.49
C ASP A 78 -7.33 -4.59 -5.48
N ALA A 79 -7.57 -3.39 -5.98
CA ALA A 79 -6.68 -2.72 -6.92
C ALA A 79 -5.34 -2.31 -6.30
N ILE A 80 -5.30 -2.02 -4.99
CA ILE A 80 -4.09 -1.45 -4.36
C ILE A 80 -3.51 -2.26 -3.21
N LYS A 81 -4.17 -3.32 -2.73
CA LYS A 81 -3.71 -4.09 -1.56
C LYS A 81 -2.26 -4.59 -1.66
N PHE A 82 -1.78 -4.86 -2.87
CA PHE A 82 -0.38 -5.25 -3.12
C PHE A 82 0.63 -4.09 -2.98
N LEU A 83 0.15 -2.84 -2.98
CA LEU A 83 0.97 -1.65 -2.70
C LEU A 83 1.05 -1.35 -1.20
N LEU A 84 0.21 -1.96 -0.38
CA LEU A 84 0.25 -1.82 1.07
C LEU A 84 1.26 -2.80 1.68
N ASP A 85 1.98 -2.36 2.71
CA ASP A 85 2.75 -3.26 3.55
C ASP A 85 1.80 -4.19 4.32
N GLU A 86 2.23 -5.41 4.66
CA GLU A 86 1.38 -6.41 5.31
C GLU A 86 0.69 -5.89 6.58
N GLU A 87 1.40 -5.09 7.38
CA GLU A 87 0.89 -4.48 8.61
C GLU A 87 -0.25 -3.47 8.40
N PHE A 88 -0.45 -3.00 7.16
CA PHE A 88 -1.50 -2.04 6.77
C PHE A 88 -2.59 -2.68 5.92
N ARG A 89 -2.50 -3.96 5.63
CA ARG A 89 -3.58 -4.69 4.96
C ARG A 89 -4.74 -4.92 5.91
N ILE A 90 -5.93 -4.85 5.37
CA ILE A 90 -7.19 -5.05 6.10
C ILE A 90 -7.94 -6.25 5.53
N ASP A 91 -7.20 -7.35 5.32
CA ASP A 91 -7.72 -8.55 4.68
C ASP A 91 -8.87 -9.21 5.47
N ASP A 92 -8.81 -9.22 6.80
CA ASP A 92 -9.87 -9.79 7.63
C ASP A 92 -11.19 -9.00 7.51
N PRO A 93 -11.24 -7.67 7.73
CA PRO A 93 -12.43 -6.86 7.47
C PRO A 93 -12.94 -6.98 6.02
N TYR A 94 -12.04 -7.08 5.05
CA TYR A 94 -12.39 -7.29 3.65
C TYR A 94 -13.09 -8.63 3.42
N ASN A 95 -12.60 -9.71 4.03
CA ASN A 95 -13.18 -11.04 3.91
C ASN A 95 -14.55 -11.13 4.62
N GLU A 96 -14.71 -10.50 5.79
CA GLU A 96 -15.98 -10.41 6.48
C GLU A 96 -17.02 -9.69 5.63
N LEU A 97 -16.67 -8.53 5.11
CA LEU A 97 -17.54 -7.76 4.21
C LEU A 97 -17.93 -8.58 2.97
N THR A 98 -16.98 -9.31 2.39
CA THR A 98 -17.22 -10.17 1.23
C THR A 98 -18.24 -11.26 1.53
N LYS A 99 -18.15 -11.89 2.70
CA LYS A 99 -19.12 -12.93 3.13
C LYS A 99 -20.52 -12.35 3.25
N LEU A 100 -20.67 -11.20 3.90
CA LEU A 100 -21.96 -10.52 4.05
C LEU A 100 -22.59 -10.14 2.71
N ILE A 101 -21.78 -9.68 1.73
CA ILE A 101 -22.27 -9.38 0.37
C ILE A 101 -22.79 -10.63 -0.31
N ILE A 102 -22.03 -11.73 -0.22
CA ILE A 102 -22.47 -13.00 -0.82
C ILE A 102 -23.77 -13.49 -0.19
N GLU A 103 -23.91 -13.36 1.11
CA GLU A 103 -25.12 -13.70 1.85
C GLU A 103 -26.29 -12.80 1.44
N TYR A 104 -26.07 -11.48 1.34
CA TYR A 104 -27.07 -10.54 0.84
C TYR A 104 -27.58 -10.90 -0.56
N ILE A 105 -26.65 -11.20 -1.50
CA ILE A 105 -27.02 -11.58 -2.87
C ILE A 105 -27.83 -12.87 -2.87
N LYS A 106 -27.44 -13.87 -2.07
CA LYS A 106 -28.17 -15.15 -1.99
C LYS A 106 -29.56 -15.00 -1.40
N ASN A 107 -29.71 -14.16 -0.40
CA ASN A 107 -30.97 -13.98 0.31
C ASN A 107 -31.94 -13.02 -0.39
N ARG A 108 -31.42 -12.13 -1.27
CA ARG A 108 -32.21 -11.15 -2.01
C ARG A 108 -33.36 -11.77 -2.79
N ASP A 109 -33.14 -12.94 -3.38
CA ASP A 109 -34.14 -13.62 -4.20
C ASP A 109 -35.15 -14.45 -3.36
N SER A 110 -34.88 -14.63 -2.06
CA SER A 110 -35.70 -15.47 -1.16
C SER A 110 -36.43 -14.67 -0.08
N VAL A 111 -36.04 -13.44 0.20
CA VAL A 111 -36.64 -12.58 1.24
C VAL A 111 -37.51 -11.54 0.58
N ILE A 112 -38.73 -11.38 1.12
CA ILE A 112 -39.66 -10.31 0.70
C ILE A 112 -39.00 -8.97 1.07
N GLU A 113 -38.83 -8.07 0.11
CA GLU A 113 -38.12 -6.77 0.27
C GLU A 113 -38.66 -5.87 1.40
N ASP A 114 -39.92 -6.12 1.85
CA ASP A 114 -40.56 -5.38 2.93
C ASP A 114 -40.54 -6.10 4.28
N SER A 115 -39.68 -7.11 4.48
CA SER A 115 -39.56 -7.78 5.77
C SER A 115 -38.63 -7.04 6.72
N ASP A 116 -38.96 -7.01 8.03
CA ASP A 116 -38.12 -6.42 9.07
C ASP A 116 -36.71 -7.05 9.07
N GLU A 117 -36.59 -8.34 8.77
CA GLU A 117 -35.34 -9.08 8.66
C GLU A 117 -34.44 -8.53 7.51
N TYR A 118 -35.05 -8.14 6.40
CA TYR A 118 -34.31 -7.55 5.28
C TYR A 118 -33.74 -6.16 5.64
N GLU A 119 -34.50 -5.35 6.34
CA GLU A 119 -34.07 -4.03 6.77
C GLU A 119 -32.96 -4.11 7.85
N GLU A 120 -33.07 -5.04 8.81
CA GLU A 120 -32.00 -5.29 9.78
C GLU A 120 -30.69 -5.71 9.09
N PHE A 121 -30.76 -6.64 8.15
CA PHE A 121 -29.61 -7.10 7.39
C PHE A 121 -28.97 -5.96 6.55
N ARG A 122 -29.80 -5.14 5.92
CA ARG A 122 -29.36 -3.96 5.17
C ARG A 122 -28.63 -2.95 6.05
N GLN A 123 -29.14 -2.72 7.27
CA GLN A 123 -28.50 -1.85 8.25
C GLN A 123 -27.14 -2.41 8.72
N GLU A 124 -27.06 -3.71 8.98
CA GLU A 124 -25.81 -4.37 9.34
C GLU A 124 -24.77 -4.26 8.20
N LEU A 125 -25.17 -4.55 6.97
CA LEU A 125 -24.32 -4.42 5.79
C LEU A 125 -23.80 -2.98 5.65
N ASN A 126 -24.67 -1.99 5.78
CA ASN A 126 -24.28 -0.58 5.70
C ASN A 126 -23.28 -0.18 6.80
N LYS A 127 -23.51 -0.63 8.04
CA LYS A 127 -22.59 -0.42 9.15
C LYS A 127 -21.21 -1.02 8.86
N LYS A 128 -21.15 -2.25 8.37
CA LYS A 128 -19.91 -2.93 8.00
C LYS A 128 -19.17 -2.25 6.84
N CYS A 129 -19.90 -1.68 5.90
CA CYS A 129 -19.32 -0.88 4.81
C CYS A 129 -18.63 0.37 5.33
N ILE A 130 -19.28 1.11 6.22
CA ILE A 130 -18.72 2.32 6.84
C ILE A 130 -17.48 1.97 7.68
N GLU A 131 -17.53 0.90 8.45
CA GLU A 131 -16.40 0.39 9.22
C GLU A 131 -15.20 0.07 8.31
N PHE A 132 -15.45 -0.66 7.22
CA PHE A 132 -14.43 -1.02 6.23
C PHE A 132 -13.82 0.23 5.58
N ASP A 133 -14.64 1.17 5.12
CA ASP A 133 -14.17 2.41 4.50
C ASP A 133 -13.27 3.22 5.45
N ASN A 134 -13.67 3.35 6.70
CA ASN A 134 -12.88 4.05 7.71
C ASN A 134 -11.54 3.35 7.99
N LEU A 135 -11.52 2.03 8.05
CA LEU A 135 -10.29 1.24 8.20
C LEU A 135 -9.40 1.38 6.99
N PHE A 136 -9.98 1.37 5.79
CA PHE A 136 -9.25 1.50 4.54
C PHE A 136 -8.58 2.88 4.41
N LYS A 137 -9.31 3.96 4.67
CA LYS A 137 -8.75 5.33 4.71
C LYS A 137 -7.61 5.45 5.70
N LYS A 138 -7.79 4.92 6.91
CA LYS A 138 -6.78 4.93 7.97
C LYS A 138 -5.53 4.12 7.58
N SER A 139 -5.70 2.99 6.93
CA SER A 139 -4.62 2.14 6.41
C SER A 139 -3.81 2.89 5.35
N LEU A 140 -4.48 3.50 4.37
CA LEU A 140 -3.83 4.32 3.34
C LEU A 140 -3.04 5.48 3.93
N GLN A 141 -3.63 6.23 4.88
CA GLN A 141 -2.96 7.35 5.55
C GLN A 141 -1.69 6.90 6.30
N LYS A 142 -1.76 5.77 7.00
CA LYS A 142 -0.60 5.21 7.70
C LYS A 142 0.51 4.79 6.73
N GLN A 143 0.13 4.13 5.63
CA GLN A 143 1.09 3.73 4.60
C GLN A 143 1.75 4.96 3.96
N LEU A 144 0.98 5.97 3.61
CA LEU A 144 1.50 7.22 3.05
C LEU A 144 2.45 7.93 4.03
N SER A 145 2.09 8.03 5.30
CA SER A 145 2.94 8.61 6.34
C SER A 145 4.25 7.84 6.51
N LYS A 146 4.21 6.51 6.47
CA LYS A 146 5.41 5.66 6.55
C LYS A 146 6.33 5.89 5.35
N LEU A 147 5.77 5.98 4.14
CA LEU A 147 6.55 6.23 2.93
C LEU A 147 7.14 7.64 2.93
N TYR A 148 6.35 8.64 3.34
CA TYR A 148 6.81 10.02 3.47
C TYR A 148 8.00 10.15 4.43
N ASN A 149 7.93 9.50 5.60
CA ASN A 149 9.01 9.49 6.59
C ASN A 149 10.28 8.77 6.11
N LYS A 150 10.18 7.91 5.10
CA LYS A 150 11.36 7.29 4.47
C LYS A 150 12.04 8.19 3.44
N LEU A 151 11.32 9.19 2.93
CA LEU A 151 11.83 10.13 1.93
C LEU A 151 12.55 11.34 2.57
N ASN A 152 12.26 11.63 3.84
CA ASN A 152 12.89 12.69 4.64
C ASN A 152 13.88 12.09 5.65
#